data_5f5f7d952ecf0f55932e83dd7cdfdb9b
#
_entry.id   5f5f7d952ecf0f55932e83dd7cdfdb9b
#
_cell.length_a   1.000
_cell.length_b   1.000
_cell.length_c   1.000
_cell.angle_alpha   90.00
_cell.angle_beta   90.00
_cell.angle_gamma   90.00
#
_symmetry.space_group_name_H-M   'P 1'
#
loop_
_entity.id
_entity.type
_entity.pdbx_description
1 polymer ?
#
loop_
_entity_poly.entity_id
_entity_poly.type
_entity_poly.pdbx_seq_one_letter_code
_entity_poly.pdbx_strand_id
1 'polypeptide(L)'
;MLKYLLDTNIVIYTMKNRPPEVRAAFTQHNDQMAISSITYMELVYGAEKSSNPEANLVAIEGFVARLEVLDYDTNAAAHTGQLRAELAKQGTAIGPYDQMIAGHARSLGLVLVSNNEKQFARVPGIRLENWVS
;
A
#
# COMPACT_ATOMS: atom_id res chain seq x y z
N MET A 1 -12.06 12.84 -4.34
CA MET A 1 -10.86 12.64 -5.18
C MET A 1 -9.80 11.84 -4.41
N LEU A 2 -9.29 10.80 -5.02
CA LEU A 2 -8.25 9.99 -4.40
C LEU A 2 -6.94 10.77 -4.31
N LYS A 3 -6.23 10.61 -3.20
CA LYS A 3 -4.95 11.25 -2.95
C LYS A 3 -3.90 10.27 -2.47
N TYR A 4 -4.31 9.22 -1.75
CA TYR A 4 -3.40 8.33 -1.04
C TYR A 4 -3.57 6.89 -1.51
N LEU A 5 -2.44 6.20 -1.69
CA LEU A 5 -2.41 4.75 -1.82
C LEU A 5 -1.72 4.20 -0.57
N LEU A 6 -2.41 3.36 0.18
CA LEU A 6 -1.89 2.81 1.43
C LEU A 6 -1.11 1.54 1.16
N ASP A 7 0.07 1.41 1.76
CA ASP A 7 0.78 0.14 1.66
C ASP A 7 0.15 -0.90 2.61
N THR A 8 0.56 -2.15 2.46
CA THR A 8 -0.04 -3.26 3.20
C THR A 8 0.12 -3.11 4.70
N ASN A 9 1.29 -2.66 5.17
CA ASN A 9 1.53 -2.51 6.61
C ASN A 9 0.66 -1.44 7.24
N ILE A 10 0.46 -0.32 6.54
CA ILE A 10 -0.41 0.77 7.03
C ILE A 10 -1.85 0.27 7.15
N VAL A 11 -2.31 -0.54 6.19
CA VAL A 11 -3.65 -1.15 6.26
C VAL A 11 -3.75 -2.05 7.50
N ILE A 12 -2.77 -2.90 7.74
CA ILE A 12 -2.76 -3.79 8.90
C ILE A 12 -2.78 -2.99 10.19
N TYR A 13 -1.98 -1.92 10.30
CA TYR A 13 -1.97 -1.06 11.48
C TYR A 13 -3.35 -0.43 11.71
N THR A 14 -3.99 0.05 10.64
CA THR A 14 -5.32 0.65 10.74
C THR A 14 -6.35 -0.37 11.24
N MET A 15 -6.31 -1.58 10.69
CA MET A 15 -7.25 -2.64 11.09
C MET A 15 -7.07 -3.02 12.55
N LYS A 16 -5.83 -2.97 13.06
CA LYS A 16 -5.51 -3.29 14.46
C LYS A 16 -5.63 -2.09 15.40
N ASN A 17 -5.93 -0.90 14.88
CA ASN A 17 -5.93 0.35 15.66
C ASN A 17 -4.59 0.64 16.35
N ARG A 18 -3.48 0.29 15.70
CA ARG A 18 -2.14 0.46 16.27
C ARG A 18 -1.16 0.88 15.17
N PRO A 19 -0.38 1.94 15.41
CA PRO A 19 -0.52 2.90 16.52
C PRO A 19 -1.74 3.81 16.31
N PRO A 20 -2.24 4.46 17.37
CA PRO A 20 -3.47 5.27 17.28
C PRO A 20 -3.42 6.40 16.25
N GLU A 21 -2.25 7.01 16.03
CA GLU A 21 -2.11 8.11 15.07
C GLU A 21 -2.41 7.67 13.63
N VAL A 22 -2.18 6.40 13.28
CA VAL A 22 -2.52 5.86 11.96
C VAL A 22 -4.03 5.84 11.79
N ARG A 23 -4.74 5.40 12.82
CA ARG A 23 -6.21 5.38 12.79
C ARG A 23 -6.79 6.78 12.67
N ALA A 24 -6.21 7.74 13.39
CA ALA A 24 -6.63 9.14 13.33
C ALA A 24 -6.44 9.71 11.92
N ALA A 25 -5.29 9.46 11.30
CA ALA A 25 -5.01 9.90 9.93
C ALA A 25 -5.98 9.25 8.94
N PHE A 26 -6.27 7.97 9.12
CA PHE A 26 -7.22 7.24 8.28
C PHE A 26 -8.60 7.91 8.33
N THR A 27 -9.07 8.27 9.52
CA THR A 27 -10.36 8.94 9.68
C THR A 27 -10.34 10.35 9.06
N GLN A 28 -9.24 11.08 9.24
CA GLN A 28 -9.09 12.43 8.71
C GLN A 28 -9.15 12.46 7.18
N HIS A 29 -8.60 11.45 6.52
CA HIS A 29 -8.48 11.40 5.06
C HIS A 29 -9.55 10.51 4.43
N ASN A 30 -10.68 10.33 5.09
CA ASN A 30 -11.79 9.55 4.56
C ASN A 30 -12.15 10.02 3.13
N ASP A 31 -12.50 9.09 2.26
CA ASP A 31 -12.84 9.30 0.85
C ASP A 31 -11.65 9.66 -0.06
N GLN A 32 -10.44 9.71 0.47
CA GLN A 32 -9.25 10.05 -0.31
C GLN A 32 -8.28 8.88 -0.47
N MET A 33 -8.65 7.70 0.03
CA MET A 33 -7.73 6.57 0.16
C MET A 33 -8.11 5.43 -0.74
N ALA A 34 -7.08 4.74 -1.23
CA ALA A 34 -7.22 3.52 -2.01
C ALA A 34 -6.12 2.53 -1.61
N ILE A 35 -6.30 1.29 -1.98
CA ILE A 35 -5.25 0.29 -1.95
C ILE A 35 -5.10 -0.32 -3.33
N SER A 36 -3.91 -0.85 -3.60
CA SER A 36 -3.66 -1.64 -4.80
C SER A 36 -4.29 -3.03 -4.66
N SER A 37 -4.70 -3.64 -5.75
CA SER A 37 -5.08 -5.06 -5.75
C SER A 37 -3.92 -5.95 -5.30
N ILE A 38 -2.68 -5.49 -5.39
CA ILE A 38 -1.51 -6.19 -4.83
C ILE A 38 -1.62 -6.24 -3.29
N THR A 39 -1.95 -5.12 -2.67
CA THR A 39 -2.20 -5.08 -1.22
C THR A 39 -3.36 -5.99 -0.83
N TYR A 40 -4.44 -5.95 -1.61
CA TYR A 40 -5.59 -6.83 -1.38
C TYR A 40 -5.15 -8.30 -1.39
N MET A 41 -4.35 -8.71 -2.37
CA MET A 41 -3.81 -10.07 -2.45
C MET A 41 -3.01 -10.42 -1.21
N GLU A 42 -2.15 -9.51 -0.74
CA GLU A 42 -1.35 -9.77 0.46
C GLU A 42 -2.22 -9.94 1.71
N LEU A 43 -3.29 -9.15 1.83
CA LEU A 43 -4.24 -9.28 2.93
C LEU A 43 -4.96 -10.63 2.88
N VAL A 44 -5.44 -11.03 1.71
CA VAL A 44 -6.11 -12.31 1.51
C VAL A 44 -5.15 -13.47 1.82
N TYR A 45 -3.93 -13.39 1.33
CA TYR A 45 -2.92 -14.41 1.61
C TYR A 45 -2.69 -14.55 3.12
N GLY A 46 -2.53 -13.42 3.81
CA GLY A 46 -2.35 -13.43 5.27
C GLY A 46 -3.53 -14.05 6.01
N ALA A 47 -4.76 -13.77 5.56
CA ALA A 47 -5.96 -14.33 6.16
C ALA A 47 -6.05 -15.83 5.92
N GLU A 48 -5.79 -16.28 4.68
CA GLU A 48 -5.92 -17.68 4.31
C GLU A 48 -4.94 -18.58 5.04
N LYS A 49 -3.74 -18.08 5.35
CA LYS A 49 -2.75 -18.86 6.09
C LYS A 49 -2.88 -18.73 7.60
N SER A 50 -3.81 -17.92 8.10
CA SER A 50 -4.00 -17.69 9.52
C SER A 50 -4.75 -18.84 10.20
N SER A 51 -4.80 -18.82 11.52
CA SER A 51 -5.53 -19.83 12.29
C SER A 51 -7.05 -19.68 12.19
N ASN A 52 -7.55 -18.53 11.70
CA ASN A 52 -8.99 -18.29 11.56
C ASN A 52 -9.27 -17.54 10.26
N PRO A 53 -9.16 -18.24 9.12
CA PRO A 53 -9.30 -17.58 7.81
C PRO A 53 -10.65 -16.88 7.61
N GLU A 54 -11.74 -17.53 7.99
CA GLU A 54 -13.09 -16.97 7.76
C GLU A 54 -13.27 -15.64 8.45
N ALA A 55 -12.91 -15.55 9.73
CA ALA A 55 -13.06 -14.31 10.50
C ALA A 55 -12.17 -13.20 9.92
N ASN A 56 -10.94 -13.56 9.53
CA ASN A 56 -10.01 -12.58 8.98
C ASN A 56 -10.44 -12.09 7.59
N LEU A 57 -11.02 -12.96 6.77
CA LEU A 57 -11.56 -12.55 5.46
C LEU A 57 -12.74 -11.60 5.64
N VAL A 58 -13.62 -11.88 6.60
CA VAL A 58 -14.75 -10.97 6.90
C VAL A 58 -14.23 -9.59 7.33
N ALA A 59 -13.19 -9.56 8.18
CA ALA A 59 -12.60 -8.30 8.61
C ALA A 59 -12.01 -7.51 7.43
N ILE A 60 -11.34 -8.19 6.50
CA ILE A 60 -10.79 -7.56 5.31
C ILE A 60 -11.92 -6.97 4.45
N GLU A 61 -12.98 -7.72 4.20
CA GLU A 61 -14.09 -7.25 3.39
C GLU A 61 -14.76 -6.02 4.01
N GLY A 62 -14.92 -6.01 5.33
CA GLY A 62 -15.45 -4.84 6.03
C GLY A 62 -14.55 -3.62 5.94
N PHE A 63 -13.24 -3.83 5.95
CA PHE A 63 -12.29 -2.74 5.80
C PHE A 63 -12.29 -2.17 4.38
N VAL A 64 -12.18 -3.03 3.37
CA VAL A 64 -12.09 -2.57 1.98
C VAL A 64 -13.39 -1.93 1.47
N ALA A 65 -14.52 -2.22 2.11
CA ALA A 65 -15.78 -1.57 1.78
C ALA A 65 -15.74 -0.05 2.02
N ARG A 66 -14.77 0.44 2.79
CA ARG A 66 -14.64 1.86 3.15
C ARG A 66 -13.69 2.63 2.23
N LEU A 67 -13.05 1.96 1.29
CA LEU A 67 -12.09 2.60 0.40
C LEU A 67 -12.15 1.93 -0.97
N GLU A 68 -11.34 2.40 -1.90
CA GLU A 68 -11.30 1.82 -3.24
C GLU A 68 -10.14 0.84 -3.35
N VAL A 69 -10.39 -0.27 -4.05
CA VAL A 69 -9.35 -1.20 -4.48
C VAL A 69 -9.08 -0.92 -5.96
N LEU A 70 -7.87 -0.51 -6.27
CA LEU A 70 -7.47 -0.17 -7.63
C LEU A 70 -6.74 -1.34 -8.28
N ASP A 71 -7.15 -1.69 -9.49
CA ASP A 71 -6.52 -2.77 -10.22
C ASP A 71 -5.10 -2.42 -10.62
N TYR A 72 -4.17 -3.30 -10.34
CA TYR A 72 -2.78 -3.19 -10.78
C TYR A 72 -2.74 -3.46 -12.28
N ASP A 73 -2.77 -2.39 -13.06
CA ASP A 73 -2.96 -2.45 -14.50
C ASP A 73 -1.63 -2.35 -15.28
N THR A 74 -1.74 -2.24 -16.60
CA THR A 74 -0.57 -2.15 -17.47
C THR A 74 0.26 -0.90 -17.19
N ASN A 75 -0.38 0.23 -16.87
CA ASN A 75 0.35 1.45 -16.50
C ASN A 75 1.14 1.26 -15.21
N ALA A 76 0.53 0.63 -14.21
CA ALA A 76 1.23 0.29 -12.97
C ALA A 76 2.41 -0.64 -13.25
N ALA A 77 2.24 -1.62 -14.11
CA ALA A 77 3.29 -2.56 -14.49
C ALA A 77 4.44 -1.83 -15.19
N ALA A 78 4.14 -0.89 -16.10
CA ALA A 78 5.17 -0.14 -16.80
C ALA A 78 6.01 0.71 -15.84
N HIS A 79 5.36 1.40 -14.91
CA HIS A 79 6.06 2.18 -13.88
C HIS A 79 6.91 1.29 -12.99
N THR A 80 6.41 0.11 -12.63
CA THR A 80 7.16 -0.85 -11.84
C THR A 80 8.42 -1.31 -12.58
N GLY A 81 8.31 -1.60 -13.86
CA GLY A 81 9.46 -1.97 -14.68
C GLY A 81 10.53 -0.87 -14.71
N GLN A 82 10.09 0.39 -14.86
CA GLN A 82 10.99 1.53 -14.86
C GLN A 82 11.73 1.68 -13.52
N LEU A 83 10.98 1.68 -12.43
CA LEU A 83 11.61 1.88 -11.11
C LEU A 83 12.50 0.71 -10.72
N ARG A 84 12.17 -0.51 -11.13
CA ARG A 84 13.03 -1.66 -10.88
C ARG A 84 14.37 -1.50 -11.58
N ALA A 85 14.37 -1.02 -12.81
CA ALA A 85 15.61 -0.77 -13.56
C ALA A 85 16.43 0.33 -12.89
N GLU A 86 15.79 1.39 -12.42
CA GLU A 86 16.48 2.49 -11.74
C GLU A 86 17.07 2.04 -10.40
N LEU A 87 16.32 1.24 -9.63
CA LEU A 87 16.82 0.70 -8.37
C LEU A 87 18.01 -0.26 -8.60
N ALA A 88 17.94 -1.06 -9.65
CA ALA A 88 19.03 -1.96 -10.00
C ALA A 88 20.31 -1.18 -10.31
N LYS A 89 20.21 -0.05 -11.03
CA LYS A 89 21.36 0.81 -11.34
C LYS A 89 21.95 1.43 -10.08
N GLN A 90 21.13 1.72 -9.08
CA GLN A 90 21.59 2.27 -7.81
C GLN A 90 22.22 1.21 -6.90
N GLY A 91 22.09 -0.08 -7.27
CA GLY A 91 22.54 -1.18 -6.42
C GLY A 91 21.67 -1.37 -5.19
N THR A 92 20.43 -0.88 -5.22
CA THR A 92 19.49 -1.02 -4.11
C THR A 92 18.38 -1.99 -4.50
N ALA A 93 17.89 -2.72 -3.51
CA ALA A 93 16.78 -3.66 -3.72
C ALA A 93 15.68 -3.40 -2.68
N ILE A 94 14.44 -3.50 -3.12
CA ILE A 94 13.28 -3.52 -2.22
C ILE A 94 12.46 -4.75 -2.59
N GLY A 95 11.56 -5.18 -1.70
CA GLY A 95 10.76 -6.37 -1.93
C GLY A 95 9.92 -6.26 -3.20
N PRO A 96 9.63 -7.38 -3.87
CA PRO A 96 8.93 -7.34 -5.17
C PRO A 96 7.52 -6.74 -5.07
N TYR A 97 6.76 -7.04 -4.04
CA TYR A 97 5.43 -6.46 -3.88
C TYR A 97 5.49 -4.99 -3.54
N ASP A 98 6.50 -4.56 -2.76
CA ASP A 98 6.71 -3.14 -2.48
C ASP A 98 7.05 -2.38 -3.76
N GLN A 99 7.83 -2.98 -4.65
CA GLN A 99 8.10 -2.39 -5.97
C GLN A 99 6.80 -2.20 -6.76
N MET A 100 5.93 -3.19 -6.74
CA MET A 100 4.65 -3.13 -7.46
C MET A 100 3.73 -2.06 -6.88
N ILE A 101 3.64 -1.98 -5.56
CA ILE A 101 2.81 -0.97 -4.89
C ILE A 101 3.36 0.44 -5.18
N ALA A 102 4.68 0.62 -5.13
CA ALA A 102 5.31 1.90 -5.45
C ALA A 102 5.06 2.29 -6.91
N GLY A 103 5.21 1.34 -7.83
CA GLY A 103 4.93 1.56 -9.26
C GLY A 103 3.48 1.95 -9.50
N HIS A 104 2.57 1.31 -8.79
CA HIS A 104 1.14 1.62 -8.88
C HIS A 104 0.85 3.05 -8.40
N ALA A 105 1.37 3.43 -7.24
CA ALA A 105 1.21 4.80 -6.72
C ALA A 105 1.77 5.82 -7.69
N ARG A 106 2.97 5.59 -8.21
CA ARG A 106 3.63 6.50 -9.15
C ARG A 106 2.84 6.65 -10.44
N SER A 107 2.28 5.56 -10.96
CA SER A 107 1.50 5.59 -12.20
C SER A 107 0.25 6.47 -12.11
N LEU A 108 -0.28 6.63 -10.91
CA LEU A 108 -1.50 7.40 -10.66
C LEU A 108 -1.21 8.77 -10.05
N GLY A 109 0.04 9.07 -9.74
CA GLY A 109 0.40 10.32 -9.06
C GLY A 109 -0.13 10.42 -7.65
N LEU A 110 -0.40 9.27 -7.01
CA LEU A 110 -0.90 9.24 -5.63
C LEU A 110 0.26 9.25 -4.63
N VAL A 111 -0.02 9.76 -3.43
CA VAL A 111 0.92 9.69 -2.32
C VAL A 111 0.89 8.28 -1.75
N LEU A 112 2.04 7.64 -1.70
CA LEU A 112 2.17 6.33 -1.04
C LEU A 112 2.32 6.56 0.46
N VAL A 113 1.45 5.94 1.24
CA VAL A 113 1.51 6.02 2.70
C VAL A 113 2.16 4.74 3.22
N SER A 114 3.30 4.89 3.88
CA SER A 114 4.08 3.76 4.40
C SER A 114 4.89 4.21 5.60
N ASN A 115 5.10 3.29 6.54
CA ASN A 115 6.05 3.53 7.63
C ASN A 115 7.46 3.06 7.26
N ASN A 116 7.64 2.48 6.08
CA ASN A 116 8.93 2.00 5.60
C ASN A 116 9.59 3.05 4.71
N GLU A 117 9.77 4.26 5.27
CA GLU A 117 10.31 5.41 4.54
C GLU A 117 11.70 5.14 3.98
N LYS A 118 12.55 4.47 4.77
CA LYS A 118 13.93 4.21 4.39
C LYS A 118 14.02 3.43 3.09
N GLN A 119 13.13 2.48 2.91
CA GLN A 119 13.07 1.65 1.71
C GLN A 119 12.46 2.40 0.53
N PHE A 120 11.29 3.01 0.75
CA PHE A 120 10.56 3.68 -0.34
C PHE A 120 11.17 5.00 -0.78
N ALA A 121 11.93 5.67 0.09
CA ALA A 121 12.61 6.92 -0.28
C ALA A 121 13.61 6.73 -1.42
N ARG A 122 14.05 5.50 -1.67
CA ARG A 122 14.96 5.17 -2.77
C ARG A 122 14.28 5.16 -4.14
N VAL A 123 12.95 5.11 -4.16
CA VAL A 123 12.18 5.00 -5.41
C VAL A 123 12.09 6.37 -6.08
N PRO A 124 12.64 6.52 -7.30
CA PRO A 124 12.57 7.82 -8.00
C PRO A 124 11.12 8.21 -8.33
N GLY A 125 10.81 9.47 -8.13
CA GLY A 125 9.51 10.03 -8.50
C GLY A 125 8.34 9.65 -7.61
N ILE A 126 8.60 8.98 -6.47
CA ILE A 126 7.55 8.61 -5.52
C ILE A 126 7.20 9.81 -4.63
N ARG A 127 5.92 9.97 -4.32
CA ARG A 127 5.46 10.84 -3.25
C ARG A 127 5.19 9.98 -2.05
N LEU A 128 5.74 10.30 -0.90
CA LEU A 128 5.73 9.43 0.26
C LEU A 128 5.30 10.20 1.50
N GLU A 129 4.39 9.61 2.29
CA GLU A 129 4.03 10.08 3.62
C GLU A 129 4.09 8.93 4.61
N ASN A 130 4.43 9.25 5.84
CA ASN A 130 4.40 8.30 6.93
C ASN A 130 3.40 8.80 7.97
N TRP A 131 2.38 7.98 8.27
CA TRP A 131 1.36 8.30 9.27
C TRP A 131 1.70 7.72 10.65
N VAL A 132 2.81 7.04 10.77
CA VAL A 132 3.35 6.53 12.05
C VAL A 132 4.34 7.56 12.57
N SER A 133 4.08 8.14 13.71
CA SER A 133 4.95 9.15 14.30
C SER A 133 6.05 8.53 15.18
#